data_414e6733c3dd528af89bf7c80a1b87cd
#
_entry.id   414e6733c3dd528af89bf7c80a1b87cd
#
_cell.length_a   1.000
_cell.length_b   1.000
_cell.length_c   1.000
_cell.angle_alpha   90.00
_cell.angle_beta   90.00
_cell.angle_gamma   90.00
#
_symmetry.space_group_name_H-M   'P 1'
#
loop_
_entity.id
_entity.type
_entity.pdbx_description
1 polymer ?
#
loop_
_entity_poly.entity_id
_entity_poly.type
_entity_poly.pdbx_seq_one_letter_code
_entity_poly.pdbx_strand_id
1 'polypeptide(L)'
;MDYEKIGYVYSTPILPEFLTGYEFIKFFTDINKKKIKNIKTPEEYADMVCLERSDLDKLIKGYSHGMKNKMQMLATIIASPDIILLDEPLTSLDVVAAHEMKEMLMDMKKDHIIIFSTHILQLAKDLCDEIVLLHGGKLSGVAEEVYHSTDFEEKLMEMLSDESETKVDDIESFNKTYIGGEVDENACVGVNTQPDVQASDRDYDHYD
;
A
#
# COMPACT_ATOMS: atom_id res chain seq x y z
N MET A 1 5.40 19.33 -8.73
CA MET A 1 4.96 17.95 -8.43
C MET A 1 3.45 17.96 -8.54
N ASP A 2 2.89 17.09 -9.36
CA ASP A 2 1.43 17.04 -9.60
C ASP A 2 0.84 16.03 -8.62
N TYR A 3 0.31 16.52 -7.50
CA TYR A 3 -0.24 15.68 -6.44
C TYR A 3 -1.51 14.90 -6.86
N GLU A 4 -2.16 15.30 -7.96
CA GLU A 4 -3.31 14.57 -8.49
C GLU A 4 -2.95 13.21 -9.08
N LYS A 5 -1.66 12.97 -9.35
CA LYS A 5 -1.12 11.72 -9.88
C LYS A 5 -0.74 10.71 -8.81
N ILE A 6 -0.79 11.08 -7.53
CA ILE A 6 -0.37 10.22 -6.43
C ILE A 6 -1.57 9.95 -5.52
N GLY A 7 -1.90 8.68 -5.33
CA GLY A 7 -2.83 8.20 -4.33
C GLY A 7 -2.08 7.68 -3.10
N TYR A 8 -2.67 7.85 -1.92
CA TYR A 8 -2.12 7.29 -0.68
C TYR A 8 -3.19 6.51 0.07
N VAL A 9 -2.84 5.29 0.46
CA VAL A 9 -3.70 4.38 1.24
C VAL A 9 -3.02 4.15 2.59
N TYR A 10 -3.68 4.58 3.65
CA TYR A 10 -3.17 4.49 5.02
C TYR A 10 -3.40 3.10 5.60
N SER A 11 -2.49 2.63 6.44
CA SER A 11 -2.64 1.38 7.23
C SER A 11 -3.87 1.42 8.13
N THR A 12 -4.18 2.59 8.68
CA THR A 12 -5.45 2.86 9.39
C THR A 12 -6.35 3.70 8.49
N PRO A 13 -7.48 3.16 8.00
CA PRO A 13 -8.34 3.86 7.06
C PRO A 13 -8.91 5.16 7.62
N ILE A 14 -8.76 6.24 6.87
CA ILE A 14 -9.31 7.56 7.20
C ILE A 14 -10.49 7.82 6.28
N LEU A 15 -11.70 7.65 6.79
CA LEU A 15 -12.95 7.75 6.04
C LEU A 15 -13.96 8.65 6.76
N PRO A 16 -14.85 9.32 6.03
CA PRO A 16 -15.95 10.10 6.62
C PRO A 16 -16.99 9.16 7.22
N GLU A 17 -16.88 8.85 8.50
CA GLU A 17 -17.68 7.84 9.20
C GLU A 17 -19.19 8.18 9.30
N PHE A 18 -19.56 9.43 9.03
CA PHE A 18 -20.94 9.91 9.02
C PHE A 18 -21.68 9.66 7.70
N LEU A 19 -20.99 9.19 6.65
CA LEU A 19 -21.60 8.78 5.38
C LEU A 19 -21.94 7.30 5.41
N THR A 20 -22.93 6.92 4.60
CA THR A 20 -23.14 5.52 4.21
C THR A 20 -22.12 5.12 3.13
N GLY A 21 -21.92 3.81 2.93
CA GLY A 21 -21.09 3.33 1.84
C GLY A 21 -21.56 3.83 0.47
N TYR A 22 -22.87 3.84 0.26
CA TYR A 22 -23.49 4.35 -0.97
C TYR A 22 -23.16 5.83 -1.21
N GLU A 23 -23.39 6.69 -0.19
CA GLU A 23 -23.10 8.12 -0.29
C GLU A 23 -21.62 8.41 -0.53
N PHE A 24 -20.73 7.65 0.11
CA PHE A 24 -19.30 7.76 -0.08
C PHE A 24 -18.89 7.45 -1.52
N ILE A 25 -19.32 6.30 -2.07
CA ILE A 25 -19.01 5.90 -3.45
C ILE A 25 -19.54 6.93 -4.44
N LYS A 26 -20.77 7.36 -4.26
CA LYS A 26 -21.39 8.39 -5.10
C LYS A 26 -20.61 9.70 -5.06
N PHE A 27 -20.22 10.16 -3.87
CA PHE A 27 -19.42 11.38 -3.70
C PHE A 27 -18.09 11.29 -4.45
N PHE A 28 -17.33 10.18 -4.24
CA PHE A 28 -16.04 9.99 -4.92
C PHE A 28 -16.19 9.87 -6.43
N THR A 29 -17.23 9.21 -6.90
CA THR A 29 -17.54 9.11 -8.34
C THR A 29 -17.86 10.49 -8.92
N ASP A 30 -18.68 11.29 -8.23
CA ASP A 30 -19.08 12.61 -8.71
C ASP A 30 -17.90 13.58 -8.83
N ILE A 31 -16.99 13.59 -7.86
CA ILE A 31 -15.81 14.49 -7.91
C ILE A 31 -14.78 14.04 -8.96
N ASN A 32 -14.68 12.74 -9.25
CA ASN A 32 -13.73 12.19 -10.22
C ASN A 32 -14.33 11.92 -11.60
N LYS A 33 -15.62 12.22 -11.84
CA LYS A 33 -16.36 11.87 -13.07
C LYS A 33 -15.68 12.31 -14.38
N LYS A 34 -14.85 13.35 -14.34
CA LYS A 34 -14.12 13.83 -15.54
C LYS A 34 -12.95 12.91 -15.91
N LYS A 35 -12.42 12.14 -14.96
CA LYS A 35 -11.30 11.20 -15.14
C LYS A 35 -11.79 9.78 -15.45
N ILE A 36 -12.98 9.43 -15.02
CA ILE A 36 -13.54 8.09 -15.14
C ILE A 36 -14.08 7.87 -16.57
N LYS A 37 -13.51 6.91 -17.29
CA LYS A 37 -13.97 6.54 -18.65
C LYS A 37 -15.34 5.86 -18.64
N ASN A 38 -15.56 4.94 -17.68
CA ASN A 38 -16.80 4.19 -17.52
C ASN A 38 -17.27 4.31 -16.07
N ILE A 39 -18.23 5.18 -15.83
CA ILE A 39 -18.83 5.34 -14.50
C ILE A 39 -19.71 4.11 -14.22
N LYS A 40 -19.44 3.45 -13.09
CA LYS A 40 -20.19 2.32 -12.57
C LYS A 40 -21.23 2.76 -11.54
N THR A 41 -22.22 1.92 -11.27
CA THR A 41 -23.14 2.15 -10.15
C THR A 41 -22.41 1.90 -8.81
N PRO A 42 -22.90 2.44 -7.68
CA PRO A 42 -22.34 2.16 -6.37
C PRO A 42 -22.27 0.65 -6.04
N GLU A 43 -23.26 -0.12 -6.51
CA GLU A 43 -23.30 -1.57 -6.34
C GLU A 43 -22.21 -2.27 -7.15
N GLU A 44 -21.97 -1.86 -8.38
CA GLU A 44 -20.91 -2.38 -9.23
C GLU A 44 -19.51 -2.05 -8.65
N TYR A 45 -19.36 -0.87 -8.07
CA TYR A 45 -18.14 -0.49 -7.37
C TYR A 45 -17.92 -1.30 -6.09
N ALA A 46 -19.00 -1.58 -5.32
CA ALA A 46 -18.93 -2.44 -4.14
C ALA A 46 -18.51 -3.86 -4.52
N ASP A 47 -19.06 -4.41 -5.60
CA ASP A 47 -18.68 -5.73 -6.11
C ASP A 47 -17.18 -5.82 -6.45
N MET A 48 -16.58 -4.75 -7.00
CA MET A 48 -15.16 -4.71 -7.34
C MET A 48 -14.23 -4.90 -6.14
N VAL A 49 -14.67 -4.49 -4.95
CA VAL A 49 -13.91 -4.60 -3.70
C VAL A 49 -14.48 -5.68 -2.77
N CYS A 50 -15.29 -6.57 -3.29
CA CYS A 50 -15.95 -7.64 -2.53
C CYS A 50 -16.66 -7.11 -1.27
N LEU A 51 -17.34 -5.98 -1.36
CA LEU A 51 -18.19 -5.43 -0.31
C LEU A 51 -19.63 -5.84 -0.56
N GLU A 52 -20.29 -6.40 0.47
CA GLU A 52 -21.68 -6.82 0.36
C GLU A 52 -22.59 -5.63 0.05
N ARG A 53 -23.45 -5.77 -0.96
CA ARG A 53 -24.38 -4.70 -1.35
C ARG A 53 -25.31 -4.26 -0.20
N SER A 54 -25.67 -5.19 0.69
CA SER A 54 -26.46 -4.92 1.89
C SER A 54 -25.77 -4.00 2.91
N ASP A 55 -24.45 -3.81 2.77
CA ASP A 55 -23.67 -2.93 3.64
C ASP A 55 -23.64 -1.48 3.11
N LEU A 56 -23.99 -1.26 1.86
CA LEU A 56 -23.96 0.08 1.25
C LEU A 56 -24.85 1.11 1.98
N ASP A 57 -25.96 0.67 2.53
CA ASP A 57 -26.90 1.54 3.28
C ASP A 57 -26.47 1.78 4.74
N LYS A 58 -25.44 1.07 5.22
CA LYS A 58 -24.92 1.24 6.59
C LYS A 58 -23.93 2.40 6.64
N LEU A 59 -23.91 3.09 7.79
CA LEU A 59 -22.88 4.11 8.05
C LEU A 59 -21.48 3.47 8.11
N ILE A 60 -20.51 4.14 7.53
CA ILE A 60 -19.09 3.71 7.53
C ILE A 60 -18.54 3.58 8.96
N LYS A 61 -19.08 4.32 9.93
CA LYS A 61 -18.75 4.16 11.34
C LYS A 61 -18.96 2.73 11.84
N GLY A 62 -19.94 2.01 11.31
CA GLY A 62 -20.27 0.62 11.66
C GLY A 62 -19.47 -0.43 10.88
N TYR A 63 -18.61 -0.05 9.95
CA TYR A 63 -17.84 -0.96 9.14
C TYR A 63 -16.72 -1.61 9.96
N SER A 64 -16.43 -2.88 9.66
CA SER A 64 -15.22 -3.55 10.16
C SER A 64 -13.97 -2.86 9.61
N HIS A 65 -12.80 -3.16 10.20
CA HIS A 65 -11.54 -2.64 9.70
C HIS A 65 -11.30 -3.05 8.24
N GLY A 66 -11.55 -4.32 7.90
CA GLY A 66 -11.44 -4.82 6.51
C GLY A 66 -12.38 -4.11 5.54
N MET A 67 -13.64 -3.86 5.93
CA MET A 67 -14.58 -3.09 5.10
C MET A 67 -14.12 -1.64 4.89
N LYS A 68 -13.55 -1.02 5.93
CA LYS A 68 -12.99 0.33 5.81
C LYS A 68 -11.77 0.36 4.87
N ASN A 69 -10.90 -0.64 4.94
CA ASN A 69 -9.78 -0.78 4.00
C ASN A 69 -10.26 -0.94 2.55
N LYS A 70 -11.26 -1.79 2.31
CA LYS A 70 -11.90 -1.94 1.00
C LYS A 70 -12.46 -0.62 0.47
N MET A 71 -13.11 0.16 1.31
CA MET A 71 -13.66 1.48 0.93
C MET A 71 -12.56 2.50 0.62
N GLN A 72 -11.46 2.51 1.37
CA GLN A 72 -10.31 3.39 1.10
C GLN A 72 -9.63 3.00 -0.21
N MET A 73 -9.46 1.71 -0.47
CA MET A 73 -8.94 1.19 -1.73
C MET A 73 -9.87 1.56 -2.90
N LEU A 74 -11.19 1.40 -2.73
CA LEU A 74 -12.15 1.78 -3.75
C LEU A 74 -12.08 3.27 -4.11
N ALA A 75 -11.92 4.15 -3.11
CA ALA A 75 -11.71 5.58 -3.37
C ALA A 75 -10.47 5.83 -4.24
N THR A 76 -9.40 5.08 -4.01
CA THR A 76 -8.16 5.14 -4.81
C THR A 76 -8.38 4.63 -6.23
N ILE A 77 -9.11 3.52 -6.40
CA ILE A 77 -9.49 2.98 -7.72
C ILE A 77 -10.33 4.00 -8.51
N ILE A 78 -11.31 4.63 -7.86
CA ILE A 78 -12.16 5.66 -8.49
C ILE A 78 -11.35 6.89 -8.89
N ALA A 79 -10.41 7.31 -8.04
CA ALA A 79 -9.53 8.46 -8.34
C ALA A 79 -8.52 8.16 -9.45
N SER A 80 -8.14 6.87 -9.59
CA SER A 80 -7.22 6.33 -10.61
C SER A 80 -5.94 7.17 -10.79
N PRO A 81 -5.12 7.33 -9.74
CA PRO A 81 -3.85 8.04 -9.84
C PRO A 81 -2.80 7.19 -10.59
N ASP A 82 -1.79 7.81 -11.19
CA ASP A 82 -0.72 7.09 -11.89
C ASP A 82 0.14 6.26 -10.90
N ILE A 83 0.34 6.78 -9.68
CA ILE A 83 1.17 6.19 -8.62
C ILE A 83 0.32 5.98 -7.37
N ILE A 84 0.41 4.80 -6.77
CA ILE A 84 -0.31 4.45 -5.54
C ILE A 84 0.70 4.07 -4.46
N LEU A 85 0.66 4.80 -3.36
CA LEU A 85 1.45 4.52 -2.17
C LEU A 85 0.56 3.84 -1.12
N LEU A 86 0.99 2.68 -0.61
CA LEU A 86 0.23 1.90 0.36
C LEU A 86 1.08 1.66 1.60
N ASP A 87 0.54 2.00 2.75
CA ASP A 87 1.20 1.78 4.03
C ASP A 87 0.62 0.55 4.71
N GLU A 88 1.40 -0.53 4.74
CA GLU A 88 1.04 -1.83 5.34
C GLU A 88 -0.37 -2.33 4.92
N PRO A 89 -0.67 -2.46 3.63
CA PRO A 89 -2.03 -2.61 3.13
C PRO A 89 -2.76 -3.88 3.57
N LEU A 90 -2.05 -4.90 4.07
CA LEU A 90 -2.63 -6.18 4.51
C LEU A 90 -2.54 -6.42 6.01
N THR A 91 -1.92 -5.50 6.75
CA THR A 91 -1.79 -5.60 8.20
C THR A 91 -3.17 -5.48 8.86
N SER A 92 -3.43 -6.33 9.85
CA SER A 92 -4.70 -6.38 10.62
C SER A 92 -5.94 -6.79 9.81
N LEU A 93 -5.77 -7.40 8.63
CA LEU A 93 -6.86 -8.04 7.90
C LEU A 93 -6.97 -9.52 8.29
N ASP A 94 -8.20 -10.04 8.30
CA ASP A 94 -8.40 -11.48 8.35
C ASP A 94 -7.96 -12.15 7.03
N VAL A 95 -7.85 -13.48 7.05
CA VAL A 95 -7.32 -14.25 5.90
C VAL A 95 -8.11 -14.01 4.62
N VAL A 96 -9.43 -13.85 4.71
CA VAL A 96 -10.29 -13.66 3.54
C VAL A 96 -10.09 -12.26 2.98
N ALA A 97 -10.18 -11.23 3.84
CA ALA A 97 -9.97 -9.84 3.43
C ALA A 97 -8.54 -9.60 2.89
N ALA A 98 -7.53 -10.25 3.46
CA ALA A 98 -6.15 -10.18 2.97
C ALA A 98 -6.01 -10.80 1.57
N HIS A 99 -6.67 -11.94 1.31
CA HIS A 99 -6.66 -12.58 0.00
C HIS A 99 -7.34 -11.68 -1.05
N GLU A 100 -8.54 -11.18 -0.75
CA GLU A 100 -9.28 -10.28 -1.65
C GLU A 100 -8.49 -9.00 -1.96
N MET A 101 -7.84 -8.42 -0.95
CA MET A 101 -6.98 -7.24 -1.13
C MET A 101 -5.76 -7.55 -2.02
N LYS A 102 -5.14 -8.72 -1.84
CA LYS A 102 -4.02 -9.17 -2.67
C LYS A 102 -4.43 -9.29 -4.14
N GLU A 103 -5.57 -9.94 -4.44
CA GLU A 103 -6.10 -10.04 -5.80
C GLU A 103 -6.37 -8.66 -6.41
N MET A 104 -6.91 -7.75 -5.61
CA MET A 104 -7.16 -6.38 -6.04
C MET A 104 -5.87 -5.64 -6.39
N LEU A 105 -4.82 -5.77 -5.57
CA LEU A 105 -3.50 -5.18 -5.85
C LEU A 105 -2.88 -5.75 -7.13
N MET A 106 -3.01 -7.07 -7.36
CA MET A 106 -2.54 -7.72 -8.58
C MET A 106 -3.25 -7.19 -9.84
N ASP A 107 -4.54 -6.87 -9.73
CA ASP A 107 -5.28 -6.27 -10.84
C ASP A 107 -4.88 -4.81 -11.09
N MET A 108 -4.72 -4.04 -10.02
CA MET A 108 -4.32 -2.62 -10.11
C MET A 108 -2.90 -2.43 -10.65
N LYS A 109 -2.00 -3.37 -10.38
CA LYS A 109 -0.62 -3.39 -10.88
C LYS A 109 -0.51 -3.30 -12.40
N LYS A 110 -1.54 -3.69 -13.13
CA LYS A 110 -1.57 -3.66 -14.61
C LYS A 110 -1.63 -2.24 -15.18
N ASP A 111 -2.21 -1.30 -14.43
CA ASP A 111 -2.52 0.05 -14.89
C ASP A 111 -1.89 1.16 -14.01
N HIS A 112 -1.24 0.78 -12.91
CA HIS A 112 -0.70 1.72 -11.92
C HIS A 112 0.69 1.31 -11.45
N ILE A 113 1.52 2.28 -11.12
CA ILE A 113 2.74 2.06 -10.34
C ILE A 113 2.33 1.94 -8.87
N ILE A 114 2.60 0.80 -8.24
CA ILE A 114 2.25 0.55 -6.84
C ILE A 114 3.51 0.44 -6.02
N ILE A 115 3.62 1.28 -4.98
CA ILE A 115 4.69 1.24 -3.99
C ILE A 115 4.05 0.97 -2.64
N PHE A 116 4.48 -0.07 -1.94
CA PHE A 116 3.92 -0.37 -0.62
C PHE A 116 4.99 -0.75 0.40
N SER A 117 4.76 -0.36 1.65
CA SER A 117 5.53 -0.84 2.79
C SER A 117 4.93 -2.16 3.30
N THR A 118 5.76 -3.11 3.71
CA THR A 118 5.31 -4.32 4.40
C THR A 118 6.42 -4.95 5.22
N HIS A 119 6.05 -5.55 6.34
CA HIS A 119 6.91 -6.45 7.12
C HIS A 119 6.62 -7.93 6.81
N ILE A 120 5.69 -8.22 5.91
CA ILE A 120 5.32 -9.58 5.50
C ILE A 120 6.13 -9.96 4.26
N LEU A 121 7.26 -10.64 4.45
CA LEU A 121 8.21 -10.99 3.39
C LEU A 121 7.56 -11.79 2.25
N GLN A 122 6.67 -12.72 2.59
CA GLN A 122 5.95 -13.51 1.58
C GLN A 122 5.07 -12.64 0.68
N LEU A 123 4.49 -11.56 1.22
CA LEU A 123 3.71 -10.62 0.43
C LEU A 123 4.59 -9.86 -0.57
N ALA A 124 5.74 -9.37 -0.12
CA ALA A 124 6.70 -8.72 -1.01
C ALA A 124 7.12 -9.66 -2.15
N LYS A 125 7.45 -10.91 -1.82
CA LYS A 125 7.81 -11.93 -2.81
C LYS A 125 6.72 -12.21 -3.84
N ASP A 126 5.45 -12.20 -3.40
CA ASP A 126 4.32 -12.56 -4.26
C ASP A 126 3.85 -11.41 -5.16
N LEU A 127 4.00 -10.16 -4.71
CA LEU A 127 3.42 -9.00 -5.39
C LEU A 127 4.45 -8.07 -6.07
N CYS A 128 5.68 -7.99 -5.52
CA CYS A 128 6.65 -7.01 -6.00
C CYS A 128 7.42 -7.52 -7.21
N ASP A 129 7.71 -6.63 -8.14
CA ASP A 129 8.70 -6.84 -9.19
C ASP A 129 10.09 -6.47 -8.68
N GLU A 130 10.17 -5.48 -7.77
CA GLU A 130 11.39 -5.03 -7.12
C GLU A 130 11.18 -4.89 -5.61
N ILE A 131 12.20 -5.22 -4.84
CA ILE A 131 12.19 -5.15 -3.37
C ILE A 131 13.34 -4.27 -2.89
N VAL A 132 13.02 -3.34 -2.00
CA VAL A 132 13.99 -2.46 -1.33
C VAL A 132 13.85 -2.64 0.17
N LEU A 133 14.96 -2.90 0.84
CA LEU A 133 15.04 -2.96 2.31
C LEU A 133 15.29 -1.57 2.88
N LEU A 134 14.54 -1.20 3.90
CA LEU A 134 14.82 -0.04 4.74
C LEU A 134 15.32 -0.52 6.10
N HIS A 135 16.61 -0.31 6.39
CA HIS A 135 17.21 -0.68 7.66
C HIS A 135 18.17 0.42 8.13
N GLY A 136 18.13 0.77 9.43
CA GLY A 136 18.98 1.83 10.00
C GLY A 136 18.90 3.18 9.28
N GLY A 137 17.74 3.51 8.69
CA GLY A 137 17.53 4.74 7.91
C GLY A 137 18.16 4.72 6.50
N LYS A 138 18.62 3.56 6.03
CA LYS A 138 19.21 3.37 4.70
C LYS A 138 18.33 2.46 3.85
N LEU A 139 18.30 2.74 2.55
CA LEU A 139 17.64 1.89 1.55
C LEU A 139 18.69 1.04 0.82
N SER A 140 18.40 -0.24 0.66
CA SER A 140 19.22 -1.17 -0.12
C SER A 140 18.36 -2.03 -1.02
N GLY A 141 18.68 -2.10 -2.31
CA GLY A 141 17.98 -2.96 -3.27
C GLY A 141 18.26 -4.44 -3.00
N VAL A 142 17.25 -5.28 -3.18
CA VAL A 142 17.39 -6.74 -3.10
C VAL A 142 17.59 -7.28 -4.51
N ALA A 143 18.71 -8.00 -4.73
CA ALA A 143 19.00 -8.57 -6.04
C ALA A 143 17.94 -9.61 -6.46
N GLU A 144 17.65 -9.68 -7.75
CA GLU A 144 16.64 -10.56 -8.34
C GLU A 144 16.86 -12.04 -7.97
N GLU A 145 18.12 -12.46 -7.91
CA GLU A 145 18.47 -13.83 -7.52
C GLU A 145 18.10 -14.16 -6.07
N VAL A 146 17.97 -13.12 -5.21
CA VAL A 146 17.62 -13.31 -3.79
C VAL A 146 16.12 -13.57 -3.66
N TYR A 147 15.27 -12.75 -4.27
CA TYR A 147 13.82 -12.96 -4.08
C TYR A 147 13.24 -14.11 -4.89
N HIS A 148 13.96 -14.64 -5.89
CA HIS A 148 13.60 -15.89 -6.55
C HIS A 148 14.18 -17.14 -5.89
N SER A 149 15.04 -16.98 -4.86
CA SER A 149 15.65 -18.10 -4.17
C SER A 149 14.69 -18.82 -3.21
N THR A 150 14.97 -20.09 -2.91
CA THR A 150 14.22 -20.89 -1.93
C THR A 150 14.45 -20.42 -0.49
N ASP A 151 15.60 -19.81 -0.24
CA ASP A 151 16.12 -19.31 1.03
C ASP A 151 15.99 -17.77 1.14
N PHE A 152 14.97 -17.22 0.48
CA PHE A 152 14.69 -15.79 0.42
C PHE A 152 14.63 -15.12 1.81
N GLU A 153 13.86 -15.70 2.74
CA GLU A 153 13.69 -15.13 4.08
C GLU A 153 15.00 -15.15 4.86
N GLU A 154 15.78 -16.24 4.77
CA GLU A 154 17.07 -16.36 5.46
C GLU A 154 18.05 -15.30 4.96
N LYS A 155 18.16 -15.11 3.65
CA LYS A 155 19.04 -14.10 3.03
C LYS A 155 18.63 -12.68 3.41
N LEU A 156 17.32 -12.37 3.46
CA LEU A 156 16.87 -11.07 3.91
C LEU A 156 17.18 -10.83 5.40
N MET A 157 17.03 -11.86 6.24
CA MET A 157 17.41 -11.77 7.65
C MET A 157 18.91 -11.56 7.82
N GLU A 158 19.75 -12.20 7.01
CA GLU A 158 21.19 -11.95 6.99
C GLU A 158 21.49 -10.49 6.59
N MET A 159 20.85 -9.96 5.54
CA MET A 159 21.00 -8.57 5.12
C MET A 159 20.55 -7.56 6.18
N LEU A 160 19.56 -7.91 7.02
CA LEU A 160 19.07 -7.09 8.12
C LEU A 160 19.94 -7.21 9.38
N SER A 161 20.65 -8.34 9.58
CA SER A 161 21.48 -8.61 10.76
C SER A 161 22.93 -8.16 10.61
N ASP A 162 23.41 -7.98 9.38
CA ASP A 162 24.77 -7.52 9.13
C ASP A 162 24.92 -6.04 9.50
N GLU A 163 25.35 -5.78 10.75
CA GLU A 163 25.79 -4.46 11.24
C GLU A 163 27.09 -3.98 10.56
N SER A 164 27.72 -4.81 9.73
CA SER A 164 28.94 -4.47 9.01
C SER A 164 28.62 -3.62 7.80
N GLU A 165 28.91 -2.32 7.92
CA GLU A 165 29.27 -1.35 6.86
C GLU A 165 29.00 -1.83 5.42
N THR A 166 27.75 -2.09 5.04
CA THR A 166 27.42 -2.07 3.63
C THR A 166 27.49 -0.60 3.23
N LYS A 167 28.64 -0.24 2.66
CA LYS A 167 28.81 1.03 1.98
C LYS A 167 27.62 1.16 1.05
N VAL A 168 26.83 2.18 1.31
CA VAL A 168 25.87 2.68 0.35
C VAL A 168 26.70 3.16 -0.83
N ASP A 169 26.99 2.26 -1.76
CA ASP A 169 27.38 2.66 -3.07
C ASP A 169 26.08 3.19 -3.69
N ASP A 170 25.90 4.45 -3.31
CA ASP A 170 25.28 5.47 -4.09
C ASP A 170 23.75 5.46 -4.23
N ILE A 171 23.15 6.32 -3.43
CA ILE A 171 21.96 7.10 -3.87
C ILE A 171 22.19 7.56 -5.34
N GLU A 172 23.42 7.84 -5.78
CA GLU A 172 23.76 8.11 -7.17
C GLU A 172 23.59 6.89 -8.09
N SER A 173 23.90 5.66 -7.66
CA SER A 173 23.66 4.47 -8.48
C SER A 173 22.18 4.11 -8.54
N PHE A 174 21.44 4.27 -7.42
CA PHE A 174 19.98 4.14 -7.37
C PHE A 174 19.33 5.17 -8.29
N ASN A 175 19.70 6.45 -8.19
CA ASN A 175 19.22 7.50 -9.07
C ASN A 175 19.57 7.26 -10.54
N LYS A 176 20.73 6.66 -10.83
CA LYS A 176 21.17 6.39 -12.20
C LYS A 176 20.49 5.15 -12.78
N THR A 177 20.17 4.16 -11.95
CA THR A 177 19.49 2.93 -12.38
C THR A 177 17.96 3.12 -12.45
N TYR A 178 17.37 3.88 -11.52
CA TYR A 178 15.92 3.96 -11.35
C TYR A 178 15.29 5.31 -11.77
N ILE A 179 16.08 6.35 -11.97
CA ILE A 179 15.57 7.65 -12.43
C ILE A 179 16.05 8.00 -13.85
N GLY A 180 17.10 7.34 -14.35
CA GLY A 180 17.69 7.59 -15.67
C GLY A 180 17.42 6.52 -16.75
N GLY A 181 16.76 5.40 -16.40
CA GLY A 181 16.31 4.37 -17.33
C GLY A 181 14.81 4.47 -17.61
N GLU A 182 14.36 3.92 -18.73
CA GLU A 182 12.93 3.71 -19.00
C GLU A 182 12.35 2.89 -17.84
N VAL A 183 11.49 3.52 -17.04
CA VAL A 183 10.79 2.86 -15.93
C VAL A 183 9.79 1.89 -16.56
N ASP A 184 9.87 0.60 -16.23
CA ASP A 184 8.81 -0.34 -16.57
C ASP A 184 7.53 0.15 -15.89
N GLU A 185 6.48 0.44 -16.68
CA GLU A 185 5.26 1.12 -16.23
C GLU A 185 4.49 0.34 -15.14
N ASN A 186 4.93 -0.88 -14.80
CA ASN A 186 4.24 -1.79 -13.87
C ASN A 186 5.06 -2.18 -12.63
N ALA A 187 6.09 -1.43 -12.27
CA ALA A 187 6.94 -1.76 -11.13
C ALA A 187 6.17 -1.69 -9.79
N CYS A 188 6.24 -2.74 -8.99
CA CYS A 188 5.76 -2.79 -7.62
C CYS A 188 6.97 -2.85 -6.67
N VAL A 189 7.16 -1.84 -5.83
CA VAL A 189 8.31 -1.73 -4.92
C VAL A 189 7.82 -1.91 -3.49
N GLY A 190 8.32 -2.94 -2.80
CA GLY A 190 8.03 -3.17 -1.39
C GLY A 190 9.15 -2.60 -0.52
N VAL A 191 8.76 -1.84 0.51
CA VAL A 191 9.70 -1.28 1.50
C VAL A 191 9.36 -1.86 2.86
N ASN A 192 10.32 -2.51 3.53
CA ASN A 192 10.15 -3.02 4.88
C ASN A 192 10.63 -1.99 5.91
N THR A 193 9.74 -1.58 6.83
CA THR A 193 10.08 -0.70 7.95
C THR A 193 10.00 -1.48 9.25
N GLN A 194 11.13 -1.73 9.94
CA GLN A 194 11.07 -2.16 11.33
C GLN A 194 10.84 -0.93 12.23
N PRO A 195 9.87 -0.96 13.15
CA PRO A 195 9.72 0.12 14.12
C PRO A 195 10.91 0.09 15.10
N ASP A 196 11.60 1.23 15.25
CA ASP A 196 12.55 1.43 16.32
C ASP A 196 11.84 1.27 17.68
N VAL A 197 12.08 0.16 18.36
CA VAL A 197 11.66 -0.05 19.75
C VAL A 197 12.64 0.71 20.65
N GLN A 198 12.49 2.02 20.73
CA GLN A 198 12.94 2.85 21.85
C GLN A 198 12.27 4.22 21.83
N ALA A 199 10.99 4.25 22.21
CA ALA A 199 10.43 5.49 22.72
C ALA A 199 10.55 5.44 24.25
N SER A 200 11.58 6.11 24.78
CA SER A 200 11.77 6.37 26.19
C SER A 200 10.55 7.07 26.78
N ASP A 201 10.14 6.59 27.96
CA ASP A 201 9.26 7.26 28.91
C ASP A 201 9.43 8.79 28.87
N ARG A 202 8.40 9.48 28.45
CA ARG A 202 8.21 10.89 28.79
C ARG A 202 6.96 10.98 29.64
N ASP A 203 7.24 11.17 30.92
CA ASP A 203 6.32 11.63 31.95
C ASP A 203 5.42 12.76 31.41
N TYR A 204 4.13 12.53 31.41
CA TYR A 204 3.14 13.60 31.41
C TYR A 204 2.75 13.87 32.85
N ASP A 205 3.54 14.75 33.49
CA ASP A 205 3.11 15.40 34.71
C ASP A 205 2.08 16.51 34.42
N HIS A 206 0.96 16.38 35.09
CA HIS A 206 0.02 17.36 35.59
C HIS A 206 -0.12 18.72 34.91
N TYR A 207 -1.32 19.01 34.43
CA TYR A 207 -1.93 20.33 34.62
C TYR A 207 -3.35 20.16 35.17
N ASP A 208 -3.60 20.84 36.32
CA ASP A 208 -4.88 21.08 36.96
C ASP A 208 -5.91 21.77 36.05
#